data_df5668178e1e91fd3803ab8ba03f7eaf
#
_entry.id   df5668178e1e91fd3803ab8ba03f7eaf
#
_cell.length_a   1.000
_cell.length_b   1.000
_cell.length_c   1.000
_cell.angle_alpha   90.00
_cell.angle_beta   90.00
_cell.angle_gamma   90.00
#
_symmetry.space_group_name_H-M   'P 1'
#
loop_
_entity.id
_entity.type
_entity.pdbx_description
1 polymer ?
#
loop_
_entity_poly.entity_id
_entity_poly.type
_entity_poly.pdbx_seq_one_letter_code
_entity_poly.pdbx_strand_id
1 'polypeptide(L)'
;LEPRIIERADHPISRRDIDPNVLKVLYRLVGAGHIAYLVGGGVRDLMLSRRPKDFDVATSAHPQQVRDLFRNSRLIGRRFRLVHVFFGPQNIEVATFRRQSEEFAGPGDLLIRADNTFGTPEEDAFRRDFTVNALFYDPQTFRVIDYPSGVSDLQSRVIRTIGDPELRMREDPVRMMRAVRFAAKLGFEIEPATRAAIERHRGDLMKSSVPRLVEETFRTLGQPETARAIALMEQLGLLELLLPFLSAHLRQYAGPPEEAPTISNMTALGRALYGGLAPDHAIVLAAMFLDLARQSRPERERFDLLGELRARGFARGDTERMRLLIEAFAHLAAPSRRTRRLMRRPYFADARRFFEMMAPTYGIDQMILTRFLADPEGYIARRTQRADADAPPSGARRRHRRRRRRGGRLRRHKHLASEAASNGSAGAAGGTDSAASPRDTAMGEGAPPAPASVSPDRHD
;
A
#
# COMPACT_ATOMS: atom_id res chain seq x y z
N LEU A 1 -28.51 -5.62 -23.65
CA LEU A 1 -29.10 -6.63 -22.71
C LEU A 1 -30.12 -5.94 -21.82
N GLU A 2 -31.35 -6.49 -21.68
CA GLU A 2 -32.29 -5.92 -20.72
C GLU A 2 -31.76 -6.16 -19.30
N PRO A 3 -31.72 -5.12 -18.45
CA PRO A 3 -31.25 -5.27 -17.08
C PRO A 3 -32.26 -6.07 -16.25
N ARG A 4 -31.76 -6.85 -15.32
CA ARG A 4 -32.62 -7.42 -14.27
C ARG A 4 -33.03 -6.29 -13.33
N ILE A 5 -34.31 -6.05 -13.20
CA ILE A 5 -34.88 -5.09 -12.25
C ILE A 5 -35.29 -5.85 -10.98
N ILE A 6 -34.80 -5.39 -9.85
CA ILE A 6 -35.19 -5.90 -8.53
C ILE A 6 -36.10 -4.89 -7.89
N GLU A 7 -37.36 -5.29 -7.66
CA GLU A 7 -38.38 -4.43 -7.11
C GLU A 7 -38.10 -4.10 -5.63
N ARG A 8 -38.75 -3.04 -5.14
CA ARG A 8 -38.56 -2.58 -3.74
C ARG A 8 -38.81 -3.68 -2.71
N ALA A 9 -39.72 -4.60 -2.96
CA ALA A 9 -40.06 -5.69 -2.06
C ALA A 9 -38.99 -6.78 -1.98
N ASP A 10 -38.12 -6.88 -3.01
CA ASP A 10 -37.19 -7.98 -3.20
C ASP A 10 -35.75 -7.62 -2.79
N HIS A 11 -35.53 -6.46 -2.17
CA HIS A 11 -34.20 -6.05 -1.69
C HIS A 11 -34.26 -5.27 -0.36
N PRO A 12 -33.20 -5.31 0.47
CA PRO A 12 -33.20 -4.71 1.81
C PRO A 12 -32.99 -3.19 1.81
N ILE A 13 -32.58 -2.54 0.70
CA ILE A 13 -32.17 -1.14 0.69
C ILE A 13 -33.31 -0.23 1.15
N SER A 14 -33.05 0.54 2.21
CA SER A 14 -33.95 1.59 2.70
C SER A 14 -33.30 2.97 2.51
N ARG A 15 -34.11 3.98 2.14
CA ARG A 15 -33.65 5.37 2.10
C ARG A 15 -33.13 5.89 3.43
N ARG A 16 -33.53 5.28 4.55
CA ARG A 16 -33.05 5.62 5.90
C ARG A 16 -31.56 5.28 6.08
N ASP A 17 -31.06 4.32 5.29
CA ASP A 17 -29.67 3.85 5.33
C ASP A 17 -28.77 4.63 4.36
N ILE A 18 -29.36 5.53 3.55
CA ILE A 18 -28.64 6.40 2.62
C ILE A 18 -28.48 7.77 3.26
N ASP A 19 -27.26 8.32 3.19
CA ASP A 19 -26.99 9.64 3.71
C ASP A 19 -27.92 10.71 3.12
N PRO A 20 -28.55 11.56 3.95
CA PRO A 20 -29.51 12.58 3.48
C PRO A 20 -28.91 13.55 2.45
N ASN A 21 -27.60 13.86 2.50
CA ASN A 21 -26.95 14.74 1.54
C ASN A 21 -26.79 14.05 0.18
N VAL A 22 -26.56 12.73 0.17
CA VAL A 22 -26.53 11.92 -1.06
C VAL A 22 -27.91 11.94 -1.73
N LEU A 23 -28.98 11.75 -0.94
CA LEU A 23 -30.34 11.85 -1.48
C LEU A 23 -30.64 13.24 -2.05
N LYS A 24 -30.18 14.34 -1.40
CA LYS A 24 -30.29 15.70 -1.96
C LYS A 24 -29.59 15.83 -3.30
N VAL A 25 -28.39 15.25 -3.46
CA VAL A 25 -27.65 15.27 -4.72
C VAL A 25 -28.43 14.52 -5.80
N LEU A 26 -28.89 13.30 -5.50
CA LEU A 26 -29.66 12.46 -6.42
C LEU A 26 -30.93 13.18 -6.89
N TYR A 27 -31.77 13.65 -5.96
CA TYR A 27 -33.03 14.32 -6.31
C TYR A 27 -32.82 15.64 -7.06
N ARG A 28 -31.73 16.37 -6.79
CA ARG A 28 -31.44 17.62 -7.50
C ARG A 28 -31.02 17.34 -8.95
N LEU A 29 -30.24 16.31 -9.20
CA LEU A 29 -29.87 15.87 -10.55
C LEU A 29 -31.11 15.43 -11.34
N VAL A 30 -31.94 14.61 -10.70
CA VAL A 30 -33.20 14.13 -11.29
C VAL A 30 -34.17 15.28 -11.57
N GLY A 31 -34.32 16.22 -10.63
CA GLY A 31 -35.16 17.41 -10.81
C GLY A 31 -34.69 18.36 -11.92
N ALA A 32 -33.40 18.27 -12.31
CA ALA A 32 -32.83 18.97 -13.46
C ALA A 32 -32.95 18.17 -14.79
N GLY A 33 -33.67 17.04 -14.79
CA GLY A 33 -33.91 16.22 -15.98
C GLY A 33 -32.83 15.21 -16.30
N HIS A 34 -31.88 14.96 -15.39
CA HIS A 34 -30.83 13.99 -15.58
C HIS A 34 -31.16 12.64 -14.92
N ILE A 35 -30.71 11.55 -15.53
CA ILE A 35 -30.67 10.24 -14.87
C ILE A 35 -29.61 10.32 -13.75
N ALA A 36 -29.95 9.86 -12.55
CA ALA A 36 -29.02 9.81 -11.44
C ALA A 36 -29.29 8.61 -10.53
N TYR A 37 -28.27 7.80 -10.31
CA TYR A 37 -28.33 6.59 -9.52
C TYR A 37 -27.26 6.58 -8.43
N LEU A 38 -27.58 5.95 -7.29
CA LEU A 38 -26.56 5.49 -6.36
C LEU A 38 -25.89 4.25 -6.98
N VAL A 39 -24.56 4.13 -6.88
CA VAL A 39 -23.84 3.10 -7.64
C VAL A 39 -22.73 2.43 -6.82
N GLY A 40 -22.25 1.31 -7.32
CA GLY A 40 -21.00 0.71 -6.88
C GLY A 40 -21.03 0.11 -5.48
N GLY A 41 -19.96 0.38 -4.72
CA GLY A 41 -19.76 -0.18 -3.39
C GLY A 41 -20.87 0.16 -2.39
N GLY A 42 -21.46 1.34 -2.49
CA GLY A 42 -22.59 1.77 -1.66
C GLY A 42 -23.81 0.89 -1.84
N VAL A 43 -24.21 0.62 -3.09
CA VAL A 43 -25.35 -0.25 -3.40
C VAL A 43 -25.10 -1.68 -2.94
N ARG A 44 -23.90 -2.23 -3.27
CA ARG A 44 -23.48 -3.56 -2.81
C ARG A 44 -23.58 -3.70 -1.29
N ASP A 45 -23.01 -2.75 -0.54
CA ASP A 45 -22.97 -2.83 0.92
C ASP A 45 -24.38 -2.74 1.51
N LEU A 46 -25.27 -1.89 0.95
CA LEU A 46 -26.70 -1.83 1.32
C LEU A 46 -27.44 -3.14 0.99
N MET A 47 -27.18 -3.77 -0.15
CA MET A 47 -27.75 -5.09 -0.51
C MET A 47 -27.33 -6.18 0.46
N LEU A 48 -26.16 -6.07 1.07
CA LEU A 48 -25.65 -6.96 2.12
C LEU A 48 -26.08 -6.54 3.53
N SER A 49 -26.99 -5.57 3.67
CA SER A 49 -27.41 -4.99 4.96
C SER A 49 -26.24 -4.45 5.78
N ARG A 50 -25.20 -3.97 5.10
CA ARG A 50 -24.02 -3.31 5.71
C ARG A 50 -24.17 -1.80 5.54
N ARG A 51 -23.69 -1.04 6.51
CA ARG A 51 -23.61 0.43 6.39
C ARG A 51 -22.44 0.80 5.48
N PRO A 52 -22.69 1.46 4.33
CA PRO A 52 -21.63 1.93 3.46
C PRO A 52 -20.76 2.98 4.17
N LYS A 53 -19.46 2.97 3.86
CA LYS A 53 -18.56 4.04 4.32
C LYS A 53 -18.75 5.29 3.46
N ASP A 54 -18.82 5.11 2.15
CA ASP A 54 -18.91 6.16 1.14
C ASP A 54 -20.04 5.83 0.17
N PHE A 55 -20.62 6.87 -0.44
CA PHE A 55 -21.68 6.77 -1.43
C PHE A 55 -21.26 7.47 -2.72
N ASP A 56 -21.28 6.73 -3.82
CA ASP A 56 -20.99 7.23 -5.16
C ASP A 56 -22.27 7.45 -5.95
N VAL A 57 -22.35 8.56 -6.66
CA VAL A 57 -23.46 8.90 -7.55
C VAL A 57 -22.98 8.85 -8.99
N ALA A 58 -23.72 8.18 -9.86
CA ALA A 58 -23.53 8.25 -11.30
C ALA A 58 -24.73 8.90 -11.99
N THR A 59 -24.47 9.70 -13.02
CA THR A 59 -25.50 10.53 -13.67
C THR A 59 -25.25 10.67 -15.17
N SER A 60 -26.32 10.97 -15.94
CA SER A 60 -26.20 11.41 -17.33
C SER A 60 -25.71 12.84 -17.47
N ALA A 61 -25.69 13.64 -16.39
CA ALA A 61 -25.18 15.00 -16.43
C ALA A 61 -23.68 15.01 -16.67
N HIS A 62 -23.21 15.84 -17.60
CA HIS A 62 -21.79 16.09 -17.80
C HIS A 62 -21.16 16.83 -16.60
N PRO A 63 -19.84 16.72 -16.39
CA PRO A 63 -19.20 17.33 -15.21
C PRO A 63 -19.45 18.84 -15.08
N GLN A 64 -19.56 19.58 -16.19
CA GLN A 64 -19.88 21.00 -16.14
C GLN A 64 -21.32 21.25 -15.70
N GLN A 65 -22.28 20.47 -16.19
CA GLN A 65 -23.70 20.56 -15.78
C GLN A 65 -23.87 20.27 -14.29
N VAL A 66 -23.11 19.27 -13.76
CA VAL A 66 -23.09 18.99 -12.30
C VAL A 66 -22.56 20.21 -11.54
N ARG A 67 -21.49 20.85 -12.02
CA ARG A 67 -20.96 22.08 -11.39
C ARG A 67 -21.94 23.23 -11.40
N ASP A 68 -22.66 23.39 -12.48
CA ASP A 68 -23.67 24.46 -12.62
C ASP A 68 -24.85 24.25 -11.67
N LEU A 69 -25.22 22.99 -11.42
CA LEU A 69 -26.24 22.61 -10.45
C LEU A 69 -25.77 22.79 -8.99
N PHE A 70 -24.49 22.54 -8.69
CA PHE A 70 -23.96 22.53 -7.31
C PHE A 70 -22.86 23.57 -7.14
N ARG A 71 -23.17 24.73 -6.58
CA ARG A 71 -22.18 25.80 -6.33
C ARG A 71 -21.00 25.34 -5.46
N ASN A 72 -21.26 24.49 -4.45
CA ASN A 72 -20.24 23.89 -3.58
C ASN A 72 -19.67 22.61 -4.22
N SER A 73 -19.08 22.73 -5.41
CA SER A 73 -18.51 21.56 -6.08
C SER A 73 -17.16 21.86 -6.72
N ARG A 74 -16.35 20.83 -6.90
CA ARG A 74 -15.05 20.91 -7.55
C ARG A 74 -14.87 19.76 -8.54
N LEU A 75 -14.40 20.09 -9.73
CA LEU A 75 -13.96 19.09 -10.71
C LEU A 75 -12.63 18.49 -10.25
N ILE A 76 -12.57 17.17 -10.15
CA ILE A 76 -11.40 16.40 -9.71
C ILE A 76 -10.97 15.44 -10.81
N GLY A 77 -9.67 15.17 -10.87
CA GLY A 77 -9.08 14.16 -11.75
C GLY A 77 -8.75 14.67 -13.15
N ARG A 78 -7.59 14.25 -13.65
CA ARG A 78 -7.17 14.48 -15.06
C ARG A 78 -7.55 13.30 -15.94
N ARG A 79 -7.35 12.07 -15.45
CA ARG A 79 -7.64 10.82 -16.16
C ARG A 79 -9.11 10.42 -16.04
N PHE A 80 -9.71 10.65 -14.88
CA PHE A 80 -11.10 10.34 -14.56
C PHE A 80 -11.76 11.60 -14.02
N ARG A 81 -12.48 12.33 -14.88
CA ARG A 81 -13.15 13.57 -14.45
C ARG A 81 -14.41 13.23 -13.68
N LEU A 82 -14.41 13.60 -12.40
CA LEU A 82 -15.58 13.49 -11.51
C LEU A 82 -15.76 14.80 -10.76
N VAL A 83 -16.93 14.99 -10.18
CA VAL A 83 -17.25 16.19 -9.40
C VAL A 83 -17.45 15.81 -7.96
N HIS A 84 -16.69 16.43 -7.06
CA HIS A 84 -16.95 16.39 -5.63
C HIS A 84 -17.96 17.47 -5.26
N VAL A 85 -19.08 17.10 -4.67
CA VAL A 85 -20.08 18.00 -4.11
C VAL A 85 -19.89 18.01 -2.60
N PHE A 86 -19.66 19.21 -2.01
CA PHE A 86 -19.30 19.36 -0.61
C PHE A 86 -20.50 19.73 0.27
N PHE A 87 -20.61 19.08 1.43
CA PHE A 87 -21.54 19.42 2.52
C PHE A 87 -20.72 19.52 3.81
N GLY A 88 -20.20 20.71 4.10
CA GLY A 88 -19.25 20.91 5.18
C GLY A 88 -17.99 20.06 4.96
N PRO A 89 -17.61 19.19 5.90
CA PRO A 89 -16.44 18.31 5.76
C PRO A 89 -16.69 17.09 4.85
N GLN A 90 -17.95 16.78 4.54
CA GLN A 90 -18.34 15.65 3.72
C GLN A 90 -18.23 16.02 2.23
N ASN A 91 -17.72 15.11 1.43
CA ASN A 91 -17.76 15.18 -0.03
C ASN A 91 -18.51 13.98 -0.61
N ILE A 92 -19.30 14.22 -1.65
CA ILE A 92 -20.03 13.20 -2.40
C ILE A 92 -19.45 13.18 -3.81
N GLU A 93 -19.01 12.02 -4.25
CA GLU A 93 -18.49 11.81 -5.60
C GLU A 93 -19.63 11.65 -6.59
N VAL A 94 -19.64 12.51 -7.62
CA VAL A 94 -20.60 12.46 -8.72
C VAL A 94 -19.83 12.26 -10.02
N ALA A 95 -20.07 11.10 -10.66
CA ALA A 95 -19.45 10.72 -11.92
C ALA A 95 -20.50 10.73 -13.05
N THR A 96 -20.13 11.19 -14.23
CA THR A 96 -20.95 10.98 -15.44
C THR A 96 -20.82 9.53 -15.89
N PHE A 97 -21.91 8.90 -16.35
CA PHE A 97 -21.84 7.56 -16.94
C PHE A 97 -20.82 7.52 -18.07
N ARG A 98 -20.07 6.44 -18.13
CA ARG A 98 -18.98 6.27 -19.11
C ARG A 98 -19.13 4.96 -19.86
N ARG A 99 -18.62 4.92 -21.06
CA ARG A 99 -18.39 3.68 -21.80
C ARG A 99 -16.91 3.31 -21.80
N GLN A 100 -16.62 2.06 -22.16
CA GLN A 100 -15.24 1.60 -22.32
C GLN A 100 -14.52 2.42 -23.38
N SER A 101 -13.31 2.87 -23.07
CA SER A 101 -12.47 3.55 -24.06
C SER A 101 -11.81 2.51 -24.94
N GLU A 102 -11.73 2.81 -26.23
CA GLU A 102 -10.97 2.03 -27.23
C GLU A 102 -9.52 2.50 -27.34
N GLU A 103 -9.12 3.51 -26.56
CA GLU A 103 -7.75 4.04 -26.54
C GLU A 103 -6.81 3.13 -25.74
N PHE A 104 -6.12 2.25 -26.44
CA PHE A 104 -5.08 1.40 -25.90
C PHE A 104 -3.71 2.08 -25.86
N ALA A 105 -2.78 1.55 -25.07
CA ALA A 105 -1.45 2.11 -24.87
C ALA A 105 -0.56 2.04 -26.13
N GLY A 106 -0.84 1.13 -27.07
CA GLY A 106 -0.11 0.96 -28.31
C GLY A 106 -0.52 -0.33 -29.04
N PRO A 107 0.01 -0.61 -30.21
CA PRO A 107 -0.28 -1.83 -30.97
C PRO A 107 0.10 -3.07 -30.14
N GLY A 108 -0.91 -3.93 -29.87
CA GLY A 108 -0.72 -5.15 -29.06
C GLY A 108 -0.73 -4.96 -27.55
N ASP A 109 -0.78 -3.74 -27.04
CA ASP A 109 -0.93 -3.43 -25.62
C ASP A 109 -2.39 -3.11 -25.29
N LEU A 110 -2.99 -3.91 -24.40
CA LEU A 110 -4.40 -3.77 -23.99
C LEU A 110 -4.59 -2.82 -22.80
N LEU A 111 -3.51 -2.18 -22.29
CA LEU A 111 -3.61 -1.26 -21.17
C LEU A 111 -4.41 0.00 -21.52
N ILE A 112 -5.50 0.26 -20.81
CA ILE A 112 -6.33 1.46 -20.98
C ILE A 112 -5.64 2.65 -20.29
N ARG A 113 -5.29 3.69 -21.06
CA ARG A 113 -4.62 4.92 -20.55
C ARG A 113 -5.58 6.06 -20.24
N ALA A 114 -6.69 6.17 -20.94
CA ALA A 114 -7.69 7.20 -20.72
C ALA A 114 -9.10 6.58 -20.66
N ASP A 115 -9.97 7.15 -19.86
CA ASP A 115 -11.36 6.69 -19.70
C ASP A 115 -12.25 7.90 -19.40
N ASN A 116 -12.44 8.77 -20.39
CA ASN A 116 -13.29 9.96 -20.31
C ASN A 116 -14.41 9.97 -21.36
N THR A 117 -14.70 8.83 -21.97
CA THR A 117 -15.79 8.70 -22.92
C THR A 117 -17.10 8.51 -22.19
N PHE A 118 -18.04 9.44 -22.37
CA PHE A 118 -19.36 9.38 -21.73
C PHE A 118 -20.25 8.33 -22.40
N GLY A 119 -21.13 7.73 -21.64
CA GLY A 119 -21.99 6.62 -22.07
C GLY A 119 -23.31 6.55 -21.33
N THR A 120 -23.98 5.42 -21.50
CA THR A 120 -25.25 5.05 -20.86
C THR A 120 -25.03 4.36 -19.52
N PRO A 121 -26.06 4.18 -18.66
CA PRO A 121 -25.96 3.36 -17.45
C PRO A 121 -25.51 1.92 -17.73
N GLU A 122 -25.97 1.31 -18.82
CA GLU A 122 -25.56 -0.03 -19.24
C GLU A 122 -24.08 -0.09 -19.54
N GLU A 123 -23.58 0.82 -20.38
CA GLU A 123 -22.15 0.91 -20.74
C GLU A 123 -21.29 1.16 -19.49
N ASP A 124 -21.77 1.98 -18.54
CA ASP A 124 -21.07 2.23 -17.28
C ASP A 124 -21.02 0.97 -16.40
N ALA A 125 -22.06 0.14 -16.42
CA ALA A 125 -22.07 -1.15 -15.71
C ALA A 125 -21.01 -2.11 -16.27
N PHE A 126 -20.99 -2.28 -17.60
CA PHE A 126 -20.10 -3.25 -18.24
C PHE A 126 -18.62 -2.86 -18.23
N ARG A 127 -18.26 -1.58 -18.08
CA ARG A 127 -16.87 -1.16 -17.95
C ARG A 127 -16.30 -1.36 -16.53
N ARG A 128 -17.13 -1.58 -15.52
CA ARG A 128 -16.70 -1.79 -14.11
C ARG A 128 -15.88 -3.07 -13.97
N ASP A 129 -15.26 -3.23 -12.80
CA ASP A 129 -14.35 -4.34 -12.53
C ASP A 129 -15.08 -5.67 -12.25
N PHE A 130 -16.00 -5.64 -11.28
CA PHE A 130 -16.68 -6.84 -10.80
C PHE A 130 -18.19 -6.65 -10.77
N THR A 131 -18.92 -7.74 -11.04
CA THR A 131 -20.39 -7.76 -11.10
C THR A 131 -21.04 -7.17 -9.86
N VAL A 132 -20.53 -7.54 -8.68
CA VAL A 132 -21.03 -7.06 -7.38
C VAL A 132 -20.87 -5.55 -7.16
N ASN A 133 -20.03 -4.88 -7.95
CA ASN A 133 -19.79 -3.43 -7.91
C ASN A 133 -20.51 -2.68 -9.04
N ALA A 134 -21.30 -3.38 -9.87
CA ALA A 134 -21.98 -2.80 -11.02
C ALA A 134 -23.52 -2.73 -10.82
N LEU A 135 -23.94 -2.60 -9.59
CA LEU A 135 -25.32 -2.41 -9.21
C LEU A 135 -25.65 -0.92 -9.13
N PHE A 136 -26.86 -0.57 -9.58
CA PHE A 136 -27.40 0.77 -9.54
C PHE A 136 -28.69 0.78 -8.70
N TYR A 137 -28.88 1.79 -7.88
CA TYR A 137 -30.12 2.01 -7.15
C TYR A 137 -30.77 3.31 -7.60
N ASP A 138 -32.00 3.22 -8.07
CA ASP A 138 -32.82 4.37 -8.48
C ASP A 138 -33.61 4.91 -7.29
N PRO A 139 -33.34 6.15 -6.85
CA PRO A 139 -34.05 6.74 -5.72
C PRO A 139 -35.49 7.15 -6.04
N GLN A 140 -35.90 7.21 -7.32
CA GLN A 140 -37.22 7.57 -7.75
C GLN A 140 -38.19 6.35 -7.69
N THR A 141 -37.76 5.25 -8.30
CA THR A 141 -38.55 4.02 -8.39
C THR A 141 -38.30 3.04 -7.25
N PHE A 142 -37.23 3.30 -6.44
CA PHE A 142 -36.74 2.43 -5.37
C PHE A 142 -36.32 1.04 -5.85
N ARG A 143 -35.89 0.93 -7.10
CA ARG A 143 -35.44 -0.31 -7.74
C ARG A 143 -33.94 -0.44 -7.74
N VAL A 144 -33.46 -1.68 -7.71
CA VAL A 144 -32.08 -1.98 -8.04
C VAL A 144 -32.02 -2.47 -9.48
N ILE A 145 -31.10 -1.90 -10.25
CA ILE A 145 -30.88 -2.19 -11.67
C ILE A 145 -29.56 -2.98 -11.76
N ASP A 146 -29.63 -4.17 -12.31
CA ASP A 146 -28.52 -5.12 -12.42
C ASP A 146 -28.33 -5.57 -13.86
N TYR A 147 -27.27 -5.07 -14.52
CA TYR A 147 -26.93 -5.44 -15.89
C TYR A 147 -26.09 -6.72 -15.97
N PRO A 148 -25.01 -6.88 -15.16
CA PRO A 148 -24.08 -8.01 -15.31
C PRO A 148 -24.35 -9.17 -14.32
N SER A 149 -25.54 -9.31 -13.78
CA SER A 149 -25.92 -10.37 -12.82
C SER A 149 -25.23 -10.28 -11.44
N GLY A 150 -24.91 -9.07 -10.98
CA GLY A 150 -24.23 -8.82 -9.71
C GLY A 150 -25.02 -9.26 -8.48
N VAL A 151 -26.36 -9.23 -8.51
CA VAL A 151 -27.21 -9.71 -7.41
C VAL A 151 -27.05 -11.21 -7.20
N SER A 152 -26.97 -12.00 -8.29
CA SER A 152 -26.72 -13.43 -8.21
C SER A 152 -25.36 -13.74 -7.58
N ASP A 153 -24.32 -13.00 -7.98
CA ASP A 153 -22.96 -13.16 -7.43
C ASP A 153 -22.87 -12.70 -5.96
N LEU A 154 -23.66 -11.69 -5.54
CA LEU A 154 -23.78 -11.33 -4.13
C LEU A 154 -24.40 -12.47 -3.30
N GLN A 155 -25.46 -13.11 -3.81
CA GLN A 155 -26.12 -14.23 -3.16
C GLN A 155 -25.20 -15.45 -3.07
N SER A 156 -24.45 -15.72 -4.14
CA SER A 156 -23.48 -16.82 -4.21
C SER A 156 -22.16 -16.51 -3.49
N ARG A 157 -21.95 -15.28 -3.02
CA ARG A 157 -20.73 -14.80 -2.37
C ARG A 157 -19.48 -14.94 -3.26
N VAL A 158 -19.57 -14.49 -4.49
CA VAL A 158 -18.54 -14.65 -5.51
C VAL A 158 -18.08 -13.29 -6.02
N ILE A 159 -16.77 -13.13 -6.23
CA ILE A 159 -16.14 -12.02 -6.94
C ILE A 159 -15.89 -12.46 -8.37
N ARG A 160 -16.69 -11.98 -9.29
CA ARG A 160 -16.63 -12.27 -10.73
C ARG A 160 -16.31 -11.01 -11.51
N THR A 161 -15.33 -11.10 -12.42
CA THR A 161 -15.02 -10.06 -13.40
C THR A 161 -16.16 -9.92 -14.41
N ILE A 162 -16.47 -8.69 -14.79
CA ILE A 162 -17.43 -8.39 -15.85
C ILE A 162 -16.75 -8.57 -17.21
N GLY A 163 -17.36 -9.36 -18.10
CA GLY A 163 -16.82 -9.70 -19.41
C GLY A 163 -15.78 -10.82 -19.37
N ASP A 164 -14.92 -10.88 -20.38
CA ASP A 164 -13.87 -11.90 -20.47
C ASP A 164 -12.75 -11.64 -19.45
N PRO A 165 -12.54 -12.55 -18.46
CA PRO A 165 -11.54 -12.36 -17.42
C PRO A 165 -10.11 -12.20 -17.96
N GLU A 166 -9.74 -12.93 -19.01
CA GLU A 166 -8.42 -12.87 -19.62
C GLU A 166 -8.13 -11.46 -20.17
N LEU A 167 -9.08 -10.91 -20.92
CA LEU A 167 -8.99 -9.57 -21.47
C LEU A 167 -8.95 -8.52 -20.35
N ARG A 168 -9.84 -8.64 -19.37
CA ARG A 168 -10.02 -7.64 -18.32
C ARG A 168 -8.81 -7.53 -17.38
N MET A 169 -8.11 -8.65 -17.11
CA MET A 169 -6.87 -8.62 -16.30
C MET A 169 -5.70 -7.97 -17.06
N ARG A 170 -5.68 -8.08 -18.39
CA ARG A 170 -4.66 -7.45 -19.24
C ARG A 170 -4.91 -5.95 -19.49
N GLU A 171 -6.17 -5.53 -19.60
CA GLU A 171 -6.57 -4.12 -19.75
C GLU A 171 -6.19 -3.27 -18.51
N ASP A 172 -6.39 -3.78 -17.34
CA ASP A 172 -6.02 -3.14 -16.08
C ASP A 172 -5.58 -4.17 -15.03
N PRO A 173 -4.29 -4.50 -15.01
CA PRO A 173 -3.78 -5.54 -14.11
C PRO A 173 -3.98 -5.24 -12.62
N VAL A 174 -4.19 -3.97 -12.21
CA VAL A 174 -4.53 -3.63 -10.83
C VAL A 174 -5.85 -4.28 -10.39
N ARG A 175 -6.72 -4.69 -11.33
CA ARG A 175 -7.94 -5.46 -11.02
C ARG A 175 -7.63 -6.76 -10.28
N MET A 176 -6.47 -7.39 -10.49
CA MET A 176 -6.04 -8.58 -9.74
C MET A 176 -5.94 -8.28 -8.24
N MET A 177 -5.31 -7.17 -7.87
CA MET A 177 -5.24 -6.72 -6.47
C MET A 177 -6.61 -6.33 -5.92
N ARG A 178 -7.44 -5.69 -6.74
CA ARG A 178 -8.82 -5.33 -6.37
C ARG A 178 -9.69 -6.57 -6.14
N ALA A 179 -9.51 -7.67 -6.91
CA ALA A 179 -10.18 -8.95 -6.68
C ALA A 179 -9.84 -9.49 -5.29
N VAL A 180 -8.56 -9.53 -4.94
CA VAL A 180 -8.10 -9.90 -3.60
C VAL A 180 -8.73 -9.04 -2.51
N ARG A 181 -8.70 -7.71 -2.70
CA ARG A 181 -9.26 -6.77 -1.73
C ARG A 181 -10.75 -6.99 -1.49
N PHE A 182 -11.54 -7.16 -2.54
CA PHE A 182 -12.98 -7.39 -2.40
C PHE A 182 -13.28 -8.79 -1.86
N ALA A 183 -12.57 -9.83 -2.31
CA ALA A 183 -12.69 -11.17 -1.77
C ALA A 183 -12.39 -11.21 -0.27
N ALA A 184 -11.31 -10.55 0.17
CA ALA A 184 -10.97 -10.44 1.58
C ALA A 184 -12.05 -9.67 2.35
N LYS A 185 -12.36 -8.42 1.94
CA LYS A 185 -13.30 -7.51 2.60
C LYS A 185 -14.70 -8.09 2.77
N LEU A 186 -15.19 -8.78 1.76
CA LEU A 186 -16.55 -9.31 1.74
C LEU A 186 -16.66 -10.70 2.35
N GLY A 187 -15.56 -11.43 2.47
CA GLY A 187 -15.56 -12.84 2.83
C GLY A 187 -16.03 -13.72 1.69
N PHE A 188 -15.83 -13.30 0.43
CA PHE A 188 -16.28 -13.97 -0.78
C PHE A 188 -15.14 -14.77 -1.42
N GLU A 189 -15.50 -15.76 -2.25
CA GLU A 189 -14.55 -16.48 -3.07
C GLU A 189 -14.36 -15.78 -4.43
N ILE A 190 -13.17 -15.92 -5.02
CA ILE A 190 -12.94 -15.46 -6.39
C ILE A 190 -13.45 -16.54 -7.35
N GLU A 191 -14.28 -16.12 -8.31
CA GLU A 191 -14.84 -17.03 -9.31
C GLU A 191 -13.73 -17.79 -10.07
N PRO A 192 -13.91 -19.10 -10.35
CA PRO A 192 -12.84 -19.92 -10.90
C PRO A 192 -12.18 -19.39 -12.18
N ALA A 193 -12.96 -18.88 -13.16
CA ALA A 193 -12.41 -18.33 -14.39
C ALA A 193 -11.64 -17.01 -14.13
N THR A 194 -12.18 -16.16 -13.25
CA THR A 194 -11.49 -14.93 -12.78
C THR A 194 -10.18 -15.28 -12.08
N ARG A 195 -10.19 -16.30 -11.21
CA ARG A 195 -8.99 -16.79 -10.51
C ARG A 195 -7.93 -17.31 -11.49
N ALA A 196 -8.34 -18.16 -12.43
CA ALA A 196 -7.44 -18.71 -13.45
C ALA A 196 -6.79 -17.62 -14.30
N ALA A 197 -7.56 -16.58 -14.68
CA ALA A 197 -7.04 -15.42 -15.41
C ALA A 197 -6.02 -14.63 -14.58
N ILE A 198 -6.27 -14.43 -13.27
CA ILE A 198 -5.29 -13.80 -12.37
C ILE A 198 -4.00 -14.60 -12.33
N GLU A 199 -4.08 -15.91 -12.09
CA GLU A 199 -2.90 -16.78 -11.98
C GLU A 199 -2.10 -16.80 -13.30
N ARG A 200 -2.77 -16.79 -14.46
CA ARG A 200 -2.13 -16.77 -15.78
C ARG A 200 -1.45 -15.44 -16.10
N HIS A 201 -2.12 -14.32 -15.79
CA HIS A 201 -1.66 -12.98 -16.16
C HIS A 201 -1.00 -12.20 -15.01
N ARG A 202 -0.75 -12.83 -13.87
CA ARG A 202 -0.15 -12.16 -12.69
C ARG A 202 1.09 -11.34 -13.02
N GLY A 203 1.93 -11.80 -13.96
CA GLY A 203 3.12 -11.08 -14.39
C GLY A 203 2.83 -9.69 -15.00
N ASP A 204 1.66 -9.52 -15.58
CA ASP A 204 1.24 -8.22 -16.15
C ASP A 204 0.99 -7.17 -15.07
N LEU A 205 0.83 -7.56 -13.80
CA LEU A 205 0.69 -6.65 -12.67
C LEU A 205 1.82 -5.61 -12.65
N MET A 206 3.05 -6.02 -12.98
CA MET A 206 4.23 -5.16 -12.99
C MET A 206 4.27 -4.14 -14.13
N LYS A 207 3.36 -4.24 -15.12
CA LYS A 207 3.16 -3.23 -16.17
C LYS A 207 2.36 -2.02 -15.66
N SER A 208 1.70 -2.14 -14.52
CA SER A 208 0.95 -1.06 -13.90
C SER A 208 1.89 -0.01 -13.31
N SER A 209 1.42 1.25 -13.26
CA SER A 209 2.23 2.31 -12.64
C SER A 209 2.47 2.05 -11.15
N VAL A 210 3.70 2.25 -10.71
CA VAL A 210 4.12 2.04 -9.31
C VAL A 210 3.21 2.76 -8.29
N PRO A 211 2.80 4.03 -8.48
CA PRO A 211 1.90 4.70 -7.54
C PRO A 211 0.55 3.98 -7.38
N ARG A 212 -0.02 3.42 -8.49
CA ARG A 212 -1.28 2.67 -8.42
C ARG A 212 -1.12 1.36 -7.66
N LEU A 213 0.01 0.65 -7.85
CA LEU A 213 0.30 -0.58 -7.12
C LEU A 213 0.47 -0.32 -5.63
N VAL A 214 1.22 0.69 -5.24
CA VAL A 214 1.42 1.07 -3.83
C VAL A 214 0.10 1.50 -3.19
N GLU A 215 -0.68 2.33 -3.87
CA GLU A 215 -1.99 2.77 -3.38
C GLU A 215 -2.93 1.58 -3.16
N GLU A 216 -3.06 0.68 -4.14
CA GLU A 216 -3.94 -0.47 -4.03
C GLU A 216 -3.44 -1.47 -2.98
N THR A 217 -2.10 -1.60 -2.80
CA THR A 217 -1.52 -2.38 -1.70
C THR A 217 -1.97 -1.85 -0.34
N PHE A 218 -1.89 -0.54 -0.10
CA PHE A 218 -2.36 0.03 1.15
C PHE A 218 -3.87 -0.02 1.32
N ARG A 219 -4.64 0.14 0.24
CA ARG A 219 -6.10 -0.06 0.28
C ARG A 219 -6.48 -1.51 0.63
N THR A 220 -5.67 -2.46 0.17
CA THR A 220 -5.89 -3.89 0.44
C THR A 220 -5.48 -4.27 1.86
N LEU A 221 -4.34 -3.76 2.34
CA LEU A 221 -3.78 -4.12 3.65
C LEU A 221 -4.19 -3.20 4.79
N GLY A 222 -4.79 -2.05 4.50
CA GLY A 222 -5.31 -1.10 5.49
C GLY A 222 -6.78 -1.33 5.87
N GLN A 223 -7.31 -2.54 5.68
CA GLN A 223 -8.67 -2.93 6.04
C GLN A 223 -8.65 -4.04 7.12
N PRO A 224 -9.75 -4.26 7.85
CA PRO A 224 -9.79 -5.26 8.92
C PRO A 224 -9.40 -6.68 8.49
N GLU A 225 -9.71 -7.08 7.26
CA GLU A 225 -9.47 -8.42 6.72
C GLU A 225 -8.06 -8.59 6.12
N THR A 226 -7.11 -7.81 6.59
CA THR A 226 -5.74 -7.72 6.04
C THR A 226 -4.98 -9.07 6.05
N ALA A 227 -5.16 -9.91 7.06
CA ALA A 227 -4.55 -11.24 7.12
C ALA A 227 -5.04 -12.15 5.98
N ARG A 228 -6.37 -12.16 5.72
CA ARG A 228 -6.96 -12.87 4.58
C ARG A 228 -6.45 -12.32 3.25
N ALA A 229 -6.29 -11.00 3.15
CA ALA A 229 -5.79 -10.38 1.95
C ALA A 229 -4.35 -10.84 1.62
N ILE A 230 -3.44 -10.85 2.60
CA ILE A 230 -2.07 -11.36 2.41
C ILE A 230 -2.08 -12.85 2.01
N ALA A 231 -2.88 -13.68 2.68
CA ALA A 231 -2.99 -15.10 2.35
C ALA A 231 -3.46 -15.31 0.90
N LEU A 232 -4.48 -14.57 0.45
CA LEU A 232 -4.95 -14.60 -0.94
C LEU A 232 -3.89 -14.11 -1.93
N MET A 233 -3.16 -13.04 -1.61
CA MET A 233 -2.05 -12.55 -2.45
C MET A 233 -0.96 -13.60 -2.61
N GLU A 234 -0.61 -14.32 -1.55
CA GLU A 234 0.38 -15.40 -1.60
C GLU A 234 -0.13 -16.58 -2.43
N GLN A 235 -1.37 -17.03 -2.19
CA GLN A 235 -1.99 -18.13 -2.94
C GLN A 235 -2.06 -17.86 -4.45
N LEU A 236 -2.30 -16.62 -4.86
CA LEU A 236 -2.39 -16.21 -6.27
C LEU A 236 -1.01 -15.83 -6.87
N GLY A 237 0.07 -15.91 -6.09
CA GLY A 237 1.41 -15.53 -6.52
C GLY A 237 1.62 -14.02 -6.75
N LEU A 238 0.69 -13.18 -6.30
CA LEU A 238 0.79 -11.71 -6.41
C LEU A 238 1.76 -11.13 -5.40
N LEU A 239 1.86 -11.76 -4.21
CA LEU A 239 2.79 -11.31 -3.16
C LEU A 239 4.24 -11.48 -3.58
N GLU A 240 4.56 -12.57 -4.27
CA GLU A 240 5.90 -12.83 -4.80
C GLU A 240 6.37 -11.76 -5.80
N LEU A 241 5.47 -11.23 -6.62
CA LEU A 241 5.78 -10.16 -7.58
C LEU A 241 5.97 -8.81 -6.89
N LEU A 242 5.10 -8.48 -5.94
CA LEU A 242 5.12 -7.19 -5.25
C LEU A 242 6.21 -7.12 -4.17
N LEU A 243 6.33 -8.16 -3.36
CA LEU A 243 7.18 -8.23 -2.17
C LEU A 243 7.84 -9.61 -2.06
N PRO A 244 8.77 -9.98 -2.99
CA PRO A 244 9.33 -11.33 -3.08
C PRO A 244 10.01 -11.79 -1.79
N PHE A 245 10.67 -10.87 -1.07
CA PHE A 245 11.31 -11.17 0.20
C PHE A 245 10.31 -11.51 1.31
N LEU A 246 9.09 -10.95 1.29
CA LEU A 246 8.03 -11.30 2.23
C LEU A 246 7.40 -12.65 1.89
N SER A 247 7.14 -12.90 0.61
CA SER A 247 6.64 -14.18 0.11
C SER A 247 7.63 -15.31 0.45
N ALA A 248 8.93 -15.10 0.20
CA ALA A 248 9.98 -16.07 0.57
C ALA A 248 10.02 -16.33 2.08
N HIS A 249 9.86 -15.27 2.91
CA HIS A 249 9.81 -15.40 4.36
C HIS A 249 8.59 -16.23 4.84
N LEU A 250 7.42 -15.98 4.28
CA LEU A 250 6.20 -16.74 4.59
C LEU A 250 6.34 -18.22 4.22
N ARG A 251 6.91 -18.53 3.05
CA ARG A 251 7.14 -19.92 2.58
C ARG A 251 8.18 -20.69 3.41
N GLN A 252 9.07 -20.00 4.11
CA GLN A 252 10.06 -20.62 5.00
C GLN A 252 9.46 -21.03 6.35
N TYR A 253 8.25 -20.60 6.66
CA TYR A 253 7.59 -20.99 7.90
C TYR A 253 7.18 -22.46 7.86
N ALA A 254 7.65 -23.25 8.82
CA ALA A 254 7.47 -24.70 8.81
C ALA A 254 6.09 -25.18 9.34
N GLY A 255 5.30 -24.27 9.93
CA GLY A 255 3.97 -24.57 10.45
C GLY A 255 2.85 -24.24 9.46
N PRO A 256 1.59 -24.38 9.89
CA PRO A 256 0.43 -23.95 9.10
C PRO A 256 0.55 -22.46 8.71
N PRO A 257 0.30 -22.09 7.43
CA PRO A 257 0.47 -20.71 6.98
C PRO A 257 -0.29 -19.65 7.81
N GLU A 258 -1.46 -20.01 8.34
CA GLU A 258 -2.29 -19.17 9.19
C GLU A 258 -1.67 -18.86 10.56
N GLU A 259 -0.75 -19.71 11.02
CA GLU A 259 -0.02 -19.55 12.29
C GLU A 259 1.29 -18.76 12.11
N ALA A 260 1.71 -18.47 10.87
CA ALA A 260 2.90 -17.68 10.63
C ALA A 260 2.83 -16.34 11.40
N PRO A 261 3.91 -15.93 12.09
CA PRO A 261 3.89 -14.72 12.92
C PRO A 261 3.49 -13.47 12.12
N THR A 262 3.87 -13.38 10.84
CA THR A 262 3.41 -12.30 9.96
C THR A 262 1.89 -12.30 9.80
N ILE A 263 1.25 -13.44 9.58
CA ILE A 263 -0.21 -13.55 9.47
C ILE A 263 -0.88 -13.21 10.80
N SER A 264 -0.31 -13.69 11.90
CA SER A 264 -0.77 -13.35 13.26
C SER A 264 -0.67 -11.85 13.55
N ASN A 265 0.43 -11.17 13.14
CA ASN A 265 0.58 -9.72 13.24
C ASN A 265 -0.49 -8.99 12.41
N MET A 266 -0.74 -9.44 11.19
CA MET A 266 -1.76 -8.84 10.34
C MET A 266 -3.17 -9.09 10.89
N THR A 267 -3.42 -10.22 11.54
CA THR A 267 -4.66 -10.49 12.27
C THR A 267 -4.84 -9.52 13.44
N ALA A 268 -3.77 -9.26 14.21
CA ALA A 268 -3.79 -8.28 15.30
C ALA A 268 -4.04 -6.85 14.80
N LEU A 269 -3.40 -6.47 13.69
CA LEU A 269 -3.67 -5.20 12.99
C LEU A 269 -5.13 -5.11 12.54
N GLY A 270 -5.66 -6.16 11.91
CA GLY A 270 -7.04 -6.22 11.46
C GLY A 270 -8.05 -6.00 12.58
N ARG A 271 -7.84 -6.61 13.74
CA ARG A 271 -8.67 -6.37 14.95
C ARG A 271 -8.62 -4.92 15.41
N ALA A 272 -7.43 -4.29 15.39
CA ALA A 272 -7.28 -2.89 15.75
C ALA A 272 -7.97 -1.95 14.77
N LEU A 273 -7.89 -2.23 13.46
CA LEU A 273 -8.60 -1.48 12.41
C LEU A 273 -10.12 -1.61 12.57
N TYR A 274 -10.62 -2.81 12.87
CA TYR A 274 -12.04 -3.04 13.17
C TYR A 274 -12.48 -2.27 14.43
N GLY A 275 -11.61 -2.17 15.43
CA GLY A 275 -11.81 -1.39 16.66
C GLY A 275 -11.66 0.12 16.48
N GLY A 276 -11.52 0.64 15.26
CA GLY A 276 -11.48 2.06 14.95
C GLY A 276 -10.09 2.68 14.85
N LEU A 277 -9.01 1.87 14.83
CA LEU A 277 -7.69 2.37 14.47
C LEU A 277 -7.74 2.92 13.03
N ALA A 278 -7.34 4.17 12.84
CA ALA A 278 -7.18 4.71 11.50
C ALA A 278 -6.03 3.98 10.76
N PRO A 279 -6.21 3.58 9.50
CA PRO A 279 -5.15 2.95 8.73
C PRO A 279 -3.99 3.93 8.54
N ASP A 280 -2.79 3.52 9.00
CA ASP A 280 -1.54 4.27 8.86
C ASP A 280 -0.54 3.39 8.11
N HIS A 281 0.04 3.90 7.03
CA HIS A 281 0.94 3.15 6.16
C HIS A 281 2.14 2.58 6.91
N ALA A 282 2.74 3.35 7.81
CA ALA A 282 3.91 2.90 8.56
C ALA A 282 3.56 1.79 9.54
N ILE A 283 2.37 1.82 10.16
CA ILE A 283 1.89 0.77 11.06
C ILE A 283 1.59 -0.51 10.27
N VAL A 284 0.94 -0.40 9.10
CA VAL A 284 0.69 -1.53 8.20
C VAL A 284 2.00 -2.20 7.79
N LEU A 285 2.98 -1.42 7.32
CA LEU A 285 4.30 -1.93 6.96
C LEU A 285 5.02 -2.54 8.16
N ALA A 286 4.97 -1.90 9.33
CA ALA A 286 5.61 -2.41 10.53
C ALA A 286 5.02 -3.76 10.96
N ALA A 287 3.70 -3.93 10.94
CA ALA A 287 3.04 -5.19 11.26
C ALA A 287 3.44 -6.31 10.29
N MET A 288 3.48 -5.98 9.00
CA MET A 288 3.82 -6.91 7.92
C MET A 288 5.27 -7.40 8.00
N PHE A 289 6.21 -6.50 8.34
CA PHE A 289 7.65 -6.79 8.33
C PHE A 289 8.29 -7.04 9.69
N LEU A 290 7.52 -6.97 10.78
CA LEU A 290 8.06 -7.15 12.15
C LEU A 290 8.78 -8.49 12.31
N ASP A 291 8.18 -9.58 11.87
CA ASP A 291 8.74 -10.91 12.02
C ASP A 291 10.02 -11.09 11.18
N LEU A 292 9.97 -10.72 9.90
CA LEU A 292 11.13 -10.72 9.01
C LEU A 292 12.30 -9.91 9.62
N ALA A 293 12.03 -8.72 10.13
CA ALA A 293 13.05 -7.87 10.75
C ALA A 293 13.62 -8.45 12.05
N ARG A 294 12.81 -9.21 12.81
CA ARG A 294 13.27 -9.87 14.06
C ARG A 294 14.14 -11.10 13.78
N GLN A 295 13.89 -11.83 12.69
CA GLN A 295 14.66 -13.01 12.31
C GLN A 295 15.95 -12.67 11.57
N SER A 296 16.06 -11.48 10.98
CA SER A 296 17.27 -11.03 10.30
C SER A 296 18.45 -10.91 11.29
N ARG A 297 19.46 -11.80 11.16
CA ARG A 297 20.67 -11.80 12.01
C ARG A 297 21.56 -10.61 11.66
N PRO A 298 22.15 -9.90 12.65
CA PRO A 298 22.91 -8.68 12.44
C PRO A 298 24.24 -8.83 11.70
N GLU A 299 24.71 -10.03 11.34
CA GLU A 299 26.15 -10.23 11.10
C GLU A 299 26.58 -10.72 9.71
N ARG A 300 25.69 -11.11 8.76
CA ARG A 300 26.23 -11.65 7.49
C ARG A 300 25.62 -11.16 6.17
N GLU A 301 24.39 -10.76 6.13
CA GLU A 301 23.84 -10.05 4.96
C GLU A 301 22.78 -9.09 5.47
N ARG A 302 23.11 -7.82 5.55
CA ARG A 302 22.13 -6.77 5.84
C ARG A 302 21.18 -6.69 4.65
N PHE A 303 20.13 -7.51 4.69
CA PHE A 303 19.01 -7.30 3.79
C PHE A 303 18.49 -5.86 4.00
N ASP A 304 18.68 -5.02 2.98
CA ASP A 304 18.24 -3.63 3.02
C ASP A 304 16.74 -3.55 2.74
N LEU A 305 15.93 -3.91 3.73
CA LEU A 305 14.47 -3.83 3.63
C LEU A 305 14.00 -2.43 3.22
N LEU A 306 14.66 -1.38 3.70
CA LEU A 306 14.26 -0.01 3.39
C LEU A 306 14.55 0.35 1.93
N GLY A 307 15.73 -0.03 1.44
CA GLY A 307 16.11 0.14 0.03
C GLY A 307 15.17 -0.62 -0.89
N GLU A 308 14.88 -1.86 -0.57
CA GLU A 308 13.95 -2.71 -1.34
C GLU A 308 12.53 -2.13 -1.41
N LEU A 309 12.00 -1.65 -0.30
CA LEU A 309 10.67 -1.01 -0.29
C LEU A 309 10.66 0.29 -1.09
N ARG A 310 11.70 1.12 -0.95
CA ARG A 310 11.83 2.38 -1.70
C ARG A 310 11.96 2.14 -3.20
N ALA A 311 12.72 1.13 -3.60
CA ALA A 311 12.85 0.73 -5.01
C ALA A 311 11.49 0.32 -5.61
N ARG A 312 10.56 -0.18 -4.78
CA ARG A 312 9.17 -0.50 -5.16
C ARG A 312 8.19 0.66 -4.99
N GLY A 313 8.69 1.86 -4.73
CA GLY A 313 7.89 3.09 -4.70
C GLY A 313 7.20 3.41 -3.37
N PHE A 314 7.49 2.66 -2.30
CA PHE A 314 6.99 3.02 -0.97
C PHE A 314 7.63 4.32 -0.48
N ALA A 315 6.83 5.21 0.09
CA ALA A 315 7.29 6.53 0.51
C ALA A 315 8.39 6.44 1.59
N ARG A 316 9.41 7.29 1.46
CA ARG A 316 10.53 7.35 2.41
C ARG A 316 10.05 7.61 3.85
N GLY A 317 9.06 8.50 4.02
CA GLY A 317 8.50 8.81 5.33
C GLY A 317 7.87 7.60 6.00
N ASP A 318 7.08 6.80 5.25
CA ASP A 318 6.41 5.61 5.76
C ASP A 318 7.41 4.50 6.11
N THR A 319 8.39 4.24 5.23
CA THR A 319 9.43 3.24 5.47
C THR A 319 10.32 3.59 6.66
N GLU A 320 10.62 4.86 6.88
CA GLU A 320 11.41 5.32 8.01
C GLU A 320 10.62 5.23 9.35
N ARG A 321 9.36 5.61 9.33
CA ARG A 321 8.47 5.42 10.51
C ARG A 321 8.28 3.94 10.82
N MET A 322 8.10 3.07 9.81
CA MET A 322 8.08 1.62 9.96
C MET A 322 9.32 1.13 10.72
N ARG A 323 10.53 1.53 10.28
CA ARG A 323 11.80 1.17 10.93
C ARG A 323 11.80 1.58 12.39
N LEU A 324 11.40 2.83 12.69
CA LEU A 324 11.34 3.33 14.05
C LEU A 324 10.37 2.54 14.94
N LEU A 325 9.23 2.11 14.42
CA LEU A 325 8.25 1.28 15.14
C LEU A 325 8.81 -0.12 15.43
N ILE A 326 9.47 -0.75 14.46
CA ILE A 326 10.10 -2.07 14.61
C ILE A 326 11.26 -2.01 15.64
N GLU A 327 12.13 -1.00 15.55
CA GLU A 327 13.20 -0.80 16.54
C GLU A 327 12.65 -0.52 17.93
N ALA A 328 11.60 0.29 18.03
CA ALA A 328 10.95 0.58 19.30
C ALA A 328 10.31 -0.68 19.91
N PHE A 329 9.72 -1.57 19.10
CA PHE A 329 9.15 -2.83 19.57
C PHE A 329 10.18 -3.65 20.36
N ALA A 330 11.40 -3.81 19.85
CA ALA A 330 12.46 -4.53 20.55
C ALA A 330 12.85 -3.87 21.89
N HIS A 331 12.86 -2.53 21.94
CA HIS A 331 13.15 -1.80 23.18
C HIS A 331 12.01 -1.85 24.19
N LEU A 332 10.76 -1.94 23.75
CA LEU A 332 9.59 -2.05 24.61
C LEU A 332 9.40 -3.49 25.12
N ALA A 333 9.80 -4.50 24.35
CA ALA A 333 9.81 -5.90 24.77
C ALA A 333 10.84 -6.20 25.87
N ALA A 334 11.93 -5.43 25.91
CA ALA A 334 12.98 -5.57 26.92
C ALA A 334 13.40 -4.19 27.48
N PRO A 335 12.56 -3.55 28.31
CA PRO A 335 12.76 -2.19 28.77
C PRO A 335 14.12 -1.94 29.44
N SER A 336 14.74 -0.80 29.13
CA SER A 336 16.08 -0.43 29.57
C SER A 336 16.24 1.11 29.60
N ARG A 337 17.47 1.60 29.88
CA ARG A 337 17.79 3.03 29.75
C ARG A 337 17.50 3.59 28.33
N ARG A 338 17.56 2.75 27.29
CA ARG A 338 17.21 3.16 25.91
C ARG A 338 15.71 3.41 25.77
N THR A 339 14.87 2.58 26.42
CA THR A 339 13.42 2.75 26.46
C THR A 339 13.03 4.08 27.13
N ARG A 340 13.73 4.50 28.18
CA ARG A 340 13.52 5.82 28.79
C ARG A 340 13.80 6.98 27.84
N ARG A 341 14.83 6.86 26.97
CA ARG A 341 15.06 7.85 25.89
C ARG A 341 13.99 7.82 24.82
N LEU A 342 13.47 6.64 24.50
CA LEU A 342 12.38 6.45 23.54
C LEU A 342 11.10 7.15 24.01
N MET A 343 10.77 7.14 25.32
CA MET A 343 9.59 7.81 25.88
C MET A 343 9.51 9.31 25.57
N ARG A 344 10.65 9.95 25.27
CA ARG A 344 10.74 11.38 24.92
C ARG A 344 10.60 11.65 23.42
N ARG A 345 10.43 10.61 22.60
CA ARG A 345 10.31 10.76 21.15
C ARG A 345 8.87 11.04 20.74
N PRO A 346 8.63 11.89 19.71
CA PRO A 346 7.27 12.24 19.27
C PRO A 346 6.44 11.02 18.86
N TYR A 347 7.06 9.97 18.33
CA TYR A 347 6.40 8.75 17.88
C TYR A 347 6.21 7.70 19.00
N PHE A 348 6.48 8.03 20.24
CA PHE A 348 6.39 7.05 21.36
C PHE A 348 4.97 6.51 21.56
N ALA A 349 3.96 7.35 21.40
CA ALA A 349 2.55 6.93 21.52
C ALA A 349 2.19 5.87 20.46
N ASP A 350 2.63 6.06 19.21
CA ASP A 350 2.43 5.10 18.12
C ASP A 350 3.23 3.81 18.37
N ALA A 351 4.48 3.93 18.83
CA ALA A 351 5.33 2.79 19.15
C ALA A 351 4.76 1.95 20.31
N ARG A 352 4.20 2.59 21.33
CA ARG A 352 3.53 1.92 22.45
C ARG A 352 2.29 1.17 21.96
N ARG A 353 1.42 1.83 21.20
CA ARG A 353 0.23 1.22 20.61
C ARG A 353 0.60 0.03 19.72
N PHE A 354 1.61 0.19 18.88
CA PHE A 354 2.13 -0.88 18.02
C PHE A 354 2.64 -2.06 18.83
N PHE A 355 3.39 -1.80 19.92
CA PHE A 355 3.87 -2.84 20.83
C PHE A 355 2.70 -3.57 21.50
N GLU A 356 1.75 -2.86 22.08
CA GLU A 356 0.57 -3.44 22.75
C GLU A 356 -0.23 -4.33 21.78
N MET A 357 -0.30 -3.97 20.51
CA MET A 357 -0.98 -4.73 19.47
C MET A 357 -0.22 -6.01 19.08
N MET A 358 1.11 -5.94 18.93
CA MET A 358 1.94 -7.03 18.38
C MET A 358 2.51 -7.96 19.45
N ALA A 359 2.70 -7.52 20.67
CA ALA A 359 3.34 -8.28 21.74
C ALA A 359 2.70 -9.66 22.00
N PRO A 360 1.37 -9.83 21.96
CA PRO A 360 0.73 -11.14 22.15
C PRO A 360 1.17 -12.21 21.14
N THR A 361 1.38 -11.82 19.88
CA THR A 361 1.87 -12.72 18.80
C THR A 361 3.18 -13.41 19.19
N TYR A 362 4.01 -12.75 19.98
CA TYR A 362 5.33 -13.24 20.39
C TYR A 362 5.39 -13.72 21.84
N GLY A 363 4.25 -13.91 22.50
CA GLY A 363 4.19 -14.33 23.92
C GLY A 363 4.83 -13.32 24.87
N ILE A 364 4.92 -12.04 24.50
CA ILE A 364 5.53 -11.00 25.32
C ILE A 364 4.50 -10.48 26.33
N ASP A 365 4.84 -10.58 27.64
CA ASP A 365 4.00 -10.03 28.71
C ASP A 365 3.95 -8.50 28.64
N GLN A 366 2.79 -7.97 28.31
CA GLN A 366 2.56 -6.51 28.23
C GLN A 366 2.70 -5.82 29.60
N MET A 367 2.52 -6.55 30.71
CA MET A 367 2.70 -6.00 32.04
C MET A 367 4.15 -5.57 32.31
N ILE A 368 5.12 -6.10 31.57
CA ILE A 368 6.53 -5.65 31.63
C ILE A 368 6.62 -4.17 31.30
N LEU A 369 5.96 -3.73 30.21
CA LEU A 369 5.93 -2.33 29.81
C LEU A 369 5.16 -1.47 30.83
N THR A 370 4.01 -1.95 31.31
CA THR A 370 3.20 -1.24 32.31
C THR A 370 4.00 -1.00 33.60
N ARG A 371 4.68 -2.04 34.12
CA ARG A 371 5.55 -1.92 35.29
C ARG A 371 6.73 -0.97 35.07
N PHE A 372 7.31 -0.99 33.83
CA PHE A 372 8.37 -0.06 33.48
C PHE A 372 7.88 1.38 33.41
N LEU A 373 6.71 1.64 32.84
CA LEU A 373 6.15 2.98 32.71
C LEU A 373 5.76 3.58 34.07
N ALA A 374 5.33 2.76 35.00
CA ALA A 374 4.98 3.18 36.36
C ALA A 374 6.21 3.64 37.19
N ASP A 375 7.36 2.94 37.06
CA ASP A 375 8.60 3.23 37.78
C ASP A 375 9.83 2.87 36.90
N PRO A 376 10.21 3.71 35.91
CA PRO A 376 11.32 3.40 35.02
C PRO A 376 12.68 3.25 35.72
N GLU A 377 12.94 4.02 36.78
CA GLU A 377 14.22 4.00 37.46
C GLU A 377 14.35 2.77 38.39
N GLY A 378 13.35 2.53 39.16
CA GLY A 378 13.32 1.34 40.03
C GLY A 378 13.29 0.03 39.23
N TYR A 379 12.59 0.01 38.09
CA TYR A 379 12.62 -1.15 37.18
C TYR A 379 14.04 -1.45 36.65
N ILE A 380 14.75 -0.41 36.18
CA ILE A 380 16.15 -0.55 35.73
C ILE A 380 17.07 -0.98 36.83
N ALA A 381 16.94 -0.39 38.04
CA ALA A 381 17.76 -0.72 39.18
C ALA A 381 17.59 -2.20 39.62
N ARG A 382 16.33 -2.64 39.75
CA ARG A 382 16.02 -4.05 40.12
C ARG A 382 16.56 -5.04 39.07
N ARG A 383 16.48 -4.71 37.77
CA ARG A 383 17.00 -5.58 36.72
C ARG A 383 18.52 -5.65 36.70
N THR A 384 19.20 -4.55 36.98
CA THR A 384 20.68 -4.51 37.09
C THR A 384 21.14 -5.35 38.30
N GLN A 385 20.47 -5.21 39.44
CA GLN A 385 20.78 -6.00 40.64
C GLN A 385 20.59 -7.51 40.41
N ARG A 386 19.52 -7.93 39.74
CA ARG A 386 19.32 -9.35 39.38
C ARG A 386 20.40 -9.85 38.43
N ALA A 387 20.75 -9.09 37.39
CA ALA A 387 21.81 -9.47 36.46
C ALA A 387 23.18 -9.57 37.14
N ASP A 388 23.46 -8.75 38.17
CA ASP A 388 24.67 -8.82 38.95
C ASP A 388 24.65 -10.00 39.95
N ALA A 389 23.46 -10.38 40.48
CA ALA A 389 23.28 -11.54 41.35
C ALA A 389 23.39 -12.88 40.60
N ASP A 390 22.88 -12.92 39.34
CA ASP A 390 22.97 -14.09 38.45
C ASP A 390 24.33 -14.22 37.75
N ALA A 391 25.22 -13.22 37.90
CA ALA A 391 26.54 -13.27 37.30
C ALA A 391 27.44 -14.23 38.10
N PRO A 392 28.14 -15.19 37.47
CA PRO A 392 29.06 -16.07 38.14
C PRO A 392 30.15 -15.25 38.87
N PRO A 393 30.57 -15.64 40.08
CA PRO A 393 31.49 -14.86 40.92
C PRO A 393 32.73 -14.45 40.16
N SER A 394 32.94 -13.14 40.06
CA SER A 394 33.89 -12.49 39.18
C SER A 394 35.38 -12.61 39.64
N GLY A 395 35.84 -13.83 39.98
CA GLY A 395 37.25 -14.07 40.32
C GLY A 395 38.24 -14.05 39.11
N ALA A 396 37.75 -14.34 37.91
CA ALA A 396 38.63 -14.56 36.75
C ALA A 396 38.73 -13.39 35.74
N ARG A 397 37.77 -12.46 35.70
CA ARG A 397 37.74 -11.41 34.64
C ARG A 397 38.56 -10.15 34.95
N ARG A 398 38.89 -9.85 36.21
CA ARG A 398 39.70 -8.67 36.55
C ARG A 398 41.20 -8.82 36.22
N ARG A 399 41.75 -10.04 36.18
CA ARG A 399 43.15 -10.27 35.81
C ARG A 399 43.46 -10.11 34.30
N HIS A 400 42.52 -10.38 33.38
CA HIS A 400 42.73 -10.26 31.95
C HIS A 400 42.61 -8.82 31.44
N ARG A 401 41.84 -7.94 32.06
CA ARG A 401 41.73 -6.53 31.61
C ARG A 401 42.91 -5.66 32.02
N ARG A 402 43.62 -5.98 33.14
CA ARG A 402 44.84 -5.28 33.52
C ARG A 402 46.06 -5.72 32.71
N ARG A 403 46.13 -6.92 32.18
CA ARG A 403 47.19 -7.39 31.28
C ARG A 403 47.10 -6.79 29.89
N ARG A 404 45.91 -6.54 29.36
CA ARG A 404 45.73 -5.91 28.07
C ARG A 404 46.04 -4.38 28.05
N ARG A 405 45.92 -3.69 29.19
CA ARG A 405 46.29 -2.26 29.28
C ARG A 405 47.79 -2.03 29.49
N ARG A 406 48.56 -3.00 29.98
CA ARG A 406 50.01 -2.89 30.06
C ARG A 406 50.76 -3.36 28.78
N GLY A 407 50.17 -4.22 27.97
CA GLY A 407 50.76 -4.67 26.71
C GLY A 407 50.59 -3.67 25.55
N GLY A 408 49.62 -2.75 25.61
CA GLY A 408 49.34 -1.77 24.57
C GLY A 408 50.27 -0.54 24.55
N ARG A 409 50.98 -0.26 25.66
CA ARG A 409 51.90 0.88 25.73
C ARG A 409 53.33 0.53 25.29
N LEU A 410 53.71 -0.74 25.33
CA LEU A 410 55.05 -1.18 24.91
C LEU A 410 55.14 -1.50 23.40
N ARG A 411 54.02 -1.71 22.73
CA ARG A 411 54.01 -1.94 21.26
C ARG A 411 54.04 -0.63 20.43
N ARG A 412 53.63 0.50 21.00
CA ARG A 412 53.61 1.80 20.29
C ARG A 412 54.99 2.45 20.22
N HIS A 413 55.92 2.08 21.11
CA HIS A 413 57.32 2.59 21.07
C HIS A 413 58.26 1.75 20.19
N LYS A 414 57.86 0.51 19.80
CA LYS A 414 58.73 -0.27 18.87
C LYS A 414 58.38 -0.03 17.39
N HIS A 415 57.24 0.54 17.06
CA HIS A 415 56.89 0.86 15.67
C HIS A 415 57.44 2.21 15.19
N LEU A 416 57.81 3.12 16.12
CA LEU A 416 58.42 4.40 15.78
C LEU A 416 59.95 4.34 15.69
N ALA A 417 60.59 3.22 16.09
CA ALA A 417 62.02 3.01 15.98
C ALA A 417 62.43 2.21 14.74
N SER A 418 61.46 1.61 14.01
CA SER A 418 61.79 0.83 12.79
C SER A 418 61.55 1.62 11.49
N GLU A 419 60.91 2.79 11.56
CA GLU A 419 60.74 3.66 10.38
C GLU A 419 61.86 4.70 10.21
N ALA A 420 62.77 4.82 11.18
CA ALA A 420 63.91 5.72 11.09
C ALA A 420 65.25 5.07 10.58
N ALA A 421 65.19 3.76 10.23
CA ALA A 421 66.43 3.04 9.83
C ALA A 421 66.41 2.52 8.37
N SER A 422 65.45 2.93 7.53
CA SER A 422 65.29 2.44 6.15
C SER A 422 65.28 3.55 5.08
N ASN A 423 65.80 4.77 5.39
CA ASN A 423 65.98 5.77 4.37
C ASN A 423 67.51 6.21 4.38
N GLY A 424 68.34 5.48 3.67
CA GLY A 424 69.72 5.83 3.36
C GLY A 424 70.42 4.75 2.60
N SER A 425 70.37 4.80 1.32
CA SER A 425 71.54 4.63 0.38
C SER A 425 71.06 4.17 -1.01
N ALA A 426 71.62 4.96 -1.94
CA ALA A 426 72.02 4.64 -3.29
C ALA A 426 70.90 4.39 -4.32
N GLY A 427 70.77 5.06 -5.41
CA GLY A 427 71.72 5.77 -6.20
C GLY A 427 71.77 5.21 -7.60
N ALA A 428 71.49 6.05 -8.57
CA ALA A 428 71.95 6.08 -9.93
C ALA A 428 71.40 5.12 -11.00
N ALA A 429 71.09 5.76 -12.08
CA ALA A 429 71.17 5.38 -13.49
C ALA A 429 69.86 4.95 -14.16
N GLY A 430 69.39 5.82 -15.01
CA GLY A 430 69.54 5.80 -16.46
C GLY A 430 68.25 5.57 -17.14
N GLY A 431 67.78 6.56 -17.82
CA GLY A 431 67.77 6.70 -19.23
C GLY A 431 66.38 6.75 -19.86
N THR A 432 66.01 7.93 -20.36
CA THR A 432 65.42 8.21 -21.70
C THR A 432 64.17 7.45 -22.10
N ASP A 433 63.16 7.96 -22.65
CA ASP A 433 62.85 8.99 -23.60
C ASP A 433 61.36 9.06 -23.80
N SER A 434 60.89 10.23 -24.00
CA SER A 434 60.26 10.80 -25.16
C SER A 434 58.74 10.68 -25.28
N ALA A 435 58.11 11.82 -25.10
CA ALA A 435 57.31 12.59 -26.05
C ALA A 435 55.93 11.94 -26.42
N ALA A 436 54.86 12.59 -26.61
CA ALA A 436 54.47 13.96 -26.82
C ALA A 436 52.97 14.02 -26.82
N SER A 437 52.45 15.08 -26.31
CA SER A 437 51.12 15.59 -26.71
C SER A 437 51.22 16.22 -28.11
N PRO A 438 50.20 16.31 -28.91
CA PRO A 438 49.66 17.65 -29.10
C PRO A 438 48.14 17.79 -29.20
N ARG A 439 47.79 19.00 -29.00
CA ARG A 439 46.51 19.72 -29.12
C ARG A 439 45.99 19.77 -30.54
N ASP A 440 44.71 20.18 -30.56
CA ASP A 440 44.03 21.14 -31.45
C ASP A 440 43.20 20.62 -32.64
N THR A 441 42.08 21.21 -32.67
CA THR A 441 41.25 21.97 -33.65
C THR A 441 39.96 21.27 -34.03
N ALA A 442 38.76 21.78 -33.66
CA ALA A 442 37.99 22.93 -34.14
C ALA A 442 37.17 22.63 -35.40
N MET A 443 35.91 23.16 -35.42
CA MET A 443 34.99 23.39 -36.54
C MET A 443 34.12 22.17 -36.92
N GLY A 444 32.82 22.24 -37.17
CA GLY A 444 31.87 23.31 -37.29
C GLY A 444 30.55 22.74 -37.78
N GLU A 445 29.51 23.45 -37.50
CA GLU A 445 28.29 23.67 -38.30
C GLU A 445 27.38 22.52 -38.72
N GLY A 446 26.06 22.74 -38.46
CA GLY A 446 24.98 22.13 -39.22
C GLY A 446 23.67 21.98 -38.51
N ALA A 447 22.94 23.06 -38.23
CA ALA A 447 21.51 22.99 -37.87
C ALA A 447 20.65 22.86 -39.14
N PRO A 448 19.59 22.06 -39.18
CA PRO A 448 18.58 22.09 -40.22
C PRO A 448 17.41 23.02 -39.87
N PRO A 449 16.69 23.54 -40.86
CA PRO A 449 15.75 24.65 -40.75
C PRO A 449 14.33 24.21 -40.33
N ALA A 450 13.59 25.17 -39.75
CA ALA A 450 12.18 25.08 -39.47
C ALA A 450 11.32 25.11 -40.73
N PRO A 451 10.14 24.47 -40.74
CA PRO A 451 9.17 24.65 -41.84
C PRO A 451 8.25 25.84 -41.57
N ALA A 452 7.90 26.46 -42.69
CA ALA A 452 7.16 27.69 -42.82
C ALA A 452 5.68 27.59 -42.40
N SER A 453 5.20 28.72 -41.91
CA SER A 453 3.81 29.10 -41.68
C SER A 453 3.04 29.20 -42.96
N VAL A 454 1.83 28.59 -43.02
CA VAL A 454 0.80 28.90 -44.02
C VAL A 454 -0.43 29.43 -43.30
N SER A 455 -0.76 30.67 -43.58
CA SER A 455 -1.99 31.34 -43.16
C SER A 455 -3.20 30.88 -44.00
N PRO A 456 -4.42 30.92 -43.47
CA PRO A 456 -5.60 30.52 -44.20
C PRO A 456 -6.19 31.68 -45.02
N ASP A 457 -6.54 31.38 -46.25
CA ASP A 457 -7.41 32.21 -47.04
C ASP A 457 -8.88 31.96 -46.69
N ARG A 458 -9.60 33.07 -46.64
CA ARG A 458 -11.06 33.19 -46.58
C ARG A 458 -11.63 32.83 -47.97
N HIS A 459 -12.77 32.18 -48.01
CA HIS A 459 -13.90 32.54 -48.88
C HIS A 459 -15.10 31.61 -48.63
N ASP A 460 -16.23 32.34 -48.47
CA ASP A 460 -17.67 32.09 -48.56
C ASP A 460 -18.32 31.19 -47.53
#